data_5787533a6f274677d71b58b10b133e56
#
_entry.id   5787533a6f274677d71b58b10b133e56
#
_cell.length_a   1.000
_cell.length_b   1.000
_cell.length_c   1.000
_cell.angle_alpha   90.00
_cell.angle_beta   90.00
_cell.angle_gamma   90.00
#
_symmetry.space_group_name_H-M   'P 1'
#
loop_
_entity.id
_entity.type
_entity.pdbx_description
1 polymer ?
#
loop_
_entity_poly.entity_id
_entity_poly.type
_entity_poly.pdbx_seq_one_letter_code
_entity_poly.pdbx_strand_id
1 'polypeptide(L)'
;MPNTPDLPDHVRKLVAEIEREIGEDELPSRNGSGRADEPGETELTSPIVGHGSLATPNGPVEEAVREILVEMGEDPDRQGLRGTPDRVHRMYAELTAGYHVDPTRLVNGAIFDVDYSEMVVVKDIPFYSLCEHHLLPFFGTAAVAYIPRGRVIGLSKIPRIVEMYARRLQVQERLTQQVADFLNERLAPQGVGVVIEANHLCAVMRGIRKPGTIMTTSAVLGLFRTRDRTRAEFFSHLERRRPGD
;
A
#
# COMPACT_ATOMS: atom_id res chain seq x y z
N MET A 1 15.44 19.29 -12.05
CA MET A 1 15.33 18.17 -11.09
C MET A 1 15.34 18.80 -9.71
N PRO A 2 14.28 18.77 -8.91
CA PRO A 2 14.37 19.23 -7.53
C PRO A 2 15.27 18.29 -6.75
N ASN A 3 16.23 18.86 -6.02
CA ASN A 3 17.15 18.19 -5.14
C ASN A 3 16.37 17.32 -4.15
N THR A 4 16.49 16.00 -4.28
CA THR A 4 15.96 15.07 -3.28
C THR A 4 16.73 15.34 -1.98
N PRO A 5 16.08 15.70 -0.87
CA PRO A 5 16.78 15.87 0.38
C PRO A 5 17.50 14.59 0.74
N ASP A 6 18.66 14.70 1.39
CA ASP A 6 19.51 13.57 1.76
C ASP A 6 18.74 12.67 2.73
N LEU A 7 18.13 11.61 2.18
CA LEU A 7 17.30 10.67 2.94
C LEU A 7 18.20 9.93 3.94
N PRO A 8 17.78 9.73 5.19
CA PRO A 8 18.47 8.88 6.14
C PRO A 8 18.76 7.50 5.55
N ASP A 9 19.92 6.91 5.86
CA ASP A 9 20.37 5.64 5.27
C ASP A 9 19.36 4.49 5.43
N HIS A 10 18.64 4.43 6.55
CA HIS A 10 17.60 3.43 6.78
C HIS A 10 16.39 3.61 5.85
N VAL A 11 16.02 4.86 5.54
CA VAL A 11 14.94 5.17 4.58
C VAL A 11 15.40 4.83 3.16
N ARG A 12 16.65 5.15 2.80
CA ARG A 12 17.23 4.75 1.50
C ARG A 12 17.25 3.24 1.31
N LYS A 13 17.63 2.48 2.35
CA LYS A 13 17.62 1.02 2.33
C LYS A 13 16.21 0.47 2.17
N LEU A 14 15.24 1.01 2.91
CA LEU A 14 13.84 0.58 2.83
C LEU A 14 13.22 0.89 1.45
N VAL A 15 13.50 2.08 0.91
CA VAL A 15 13.06 2.43 -0.46
C VAL A 15 13.69 1.48 -1.48
N ALA A 16 15.01 1.19 -1.35
CA ALA A 16 15.70 0.26 -2.21
C ALA A 16 15.19 -1.20 -2.07
N GLU A 17 14.75 -1.60 -0.88
CA GLU A 17 14.15 -2.91 -0.63
C GLU A 17 12.77 -3.01 -1.28
N ILE A 18 11.92 -2.00 -1.11
CA ILE A 18 10.63 -1.89 -1.80
C ILE A 18 10.84 -1.88 -3.33
N GLU A 19 11.83 -1.10 -3.83
CA GLU A 19 12.16 -1.05 -5.26
C GLU A 19 12.75 -2.38 -5.78
N ARG A 20 13.51 -3.12 -4.97
CA ARG A 20 14.06 -4.43 -5.31
C ARG A 20 12.97 -5.49 -5.39
N GLU A 21 12.08 -5.56 -4.41
CA GLU A 21 10.90 -6.43 -4.46
C GLU A 21 10.01 -6.11 -5.68
N ILE A 22 10.04 -4.85 -6.12
CA ILE A 22 9.41 -4.40 -7.36
C ILE A 22 10.13 -4.92 -8.61
N GLY A 23 11.47 -5.11 -8.56
CA GLY A 23 12.32 -5.47 -9.71
C GLY A 23 12.55 -6.97 -9.93
N GLU A 24 12.38 -7.81 -8.92
CA GLU A 24 12.69 -9.24 -8.98
C GLU A 24 11.65 -10.10 -9.73
N ASP A 25 10.57 -9.52 -10.26
CA ASP A 25 9.60 -10.19 -11.12
C ASP A 25 9.98 -10.19 -12.62
N GLU A 26 11.27 -10.24 -12.97
CA GLU A 26 11.66 -10.61 -14.33
C GLU A 26 11.31 -12.08 -14.58
N LEU A 27 10.33 -12.30 -15.46
CA LEU A 27 9.93 -13.63 -15.92
C LEU A 27 11.16 -14.44 -16.36
N PRO A 28 11.31 -15.71 -15.89
CA PRO A 28 12.36 -16.57 -16.38
C PRO A 28 12.18 -16.77 -17.89
N SER A 29 13.26 -16.56 -18.64
CA SER A 29 13.34 -16.83 -20.06
C SER A 29 12.86 -18.25 -20.35
N ARG A 30 11.98 -18.41 -21.32
CA ARG A 30 11.56 -19.70 -21.85
C ARG A 30 12.77 -20.44 -22.39
N ASN A 31 13.31 -21.37 -21.60
CA ASN A 31 13.99 -22.57 -22.08
C ASN A 31 14.25 -23.53 -20.93
N GLY A 32 13.72 -24.76 -21.05
CA GLY A 32 14.16 -25.87 -20.21
C GLY A 32 13.03 -26.69 -19.58
N SER A 33 12.69 -27.77 -20.25
CA SER A 33 11.90 -28.90 -19.76
C SER A 33 12.36 -29.43 -18.40
N GLY A 34 11.44 -29.60 -17.43
CA GLY A 34 11.75 -30.35 -16.20
C GLY A 34 10.61 -30.34 -15.19
N ARG A 35 9.96 -31.48 -15.07
CA ARG A 35 9.19 -32.08 -13.97
C ARG A 35 8.53 -31.19 -12.90
N ALA A 36 7.22 -31.42 -12.77
CA ALA A 36 6.37 -31.03 -11.65
C ALA A 36 6.86 -31.70 -10.35
N ASP A 37 7.08 -30.89 -9.32
CA ASP A 37 7.09 -31.31 -7.92
C ASP A 37 6.09 -30.46 -7.14
N GLU A 38 5.40 -31.09 -6.19
CA GLU A 38 4.24 -30.60 -5.44
C GLU A 38 4.59 -29.38 -4.57
N PRO A 39 3.58 -28.52 -4.23
CA PRO A 39 3.82 -27.33 -3.40
C PRO A 39 3.96 -27.70 -1.93
N GLY A 40 5.17 -27.52 -1.40
CA GLY A 40 5.40 -27.47 0.03
C GLY A 40 4.83 -26.20 0.64
N GLU A 41 4.14 -26.35 1.76
CA GLU A 41 3.65 -25.25 2.60
C GLU A 41 4.83 -24.34 2.98
N THR A 42 4.85 -23.12 2.47
CA THR A 42 5.84 -22.11 2.84
C THR A 42 5.25 -21.27 3.97
N GLU A 43 5.70 -21.51 5.20
CA GLU A 43 5.53 -20.59 6.31
C GLU A 43 5.97 -19.18 5.89
N LEU A 44 5.06 -18.23 6.04
CA LEU A 44 5.33 -16.79 5.92
C LEU A 44 6.20 -16.33 7.11
N THR A 45 7.49 -16.64 7.05
CA THR A 45 8.47 -15.98 7.90
C THR A 45 8.96 -14.74 7.16
N SER A 46 8.39 -13.58 7.52
CA SER A 46 9.00 -12.30 7.17
C SER A 46 10.46 -12.29 7.66
N PRO A 47 11.44 -11.96 6.82
CA PRO A 47 12.80 -11.81 7.30
C PRO A 47 12.85 -10.67 8.30
N ILE A 48 13.12 -11.00 9.57
CA ILE A 48 13.48 -10.04 10.59
C ILE A 48 14.82 -9.45 10.16
N VAL A 49 14.77 -8.25 9.58
CA VAL A 49 15.97 -7.51 9.17
C VAL A 49 16.84 -7.31 10.40
N GLY A 50 18.05 -7.82 10.33
CA GLY A 50 19.03 -7.77 11.41
C GLY A 50 19.26 -6.34 11.92
N HIS A 51 19.25 -6.18 13.23
CA HIS A 51 19.51 -4.95 13.94
C HIS A 51 20.95 -4.46 13.71
N GLY A 52 21.18 -3.75 12.61
CA GLY A 52 22.35 -2.91 12.46
C GLY A 52 22.07 -1.57 13.15
N SER A 53 22.67 -1.35 14.30
CA SER A 53 22.69 -0.07 15.00
C SER A 53 23.22 1.04 14.07
N LEU A 54 22.35 1.93 13.62
CA LEU A 54 22.71 3.22 13.08
C LEU A 54 21.98 4.28 13.92
N ALA A 55 22.37 4.33 15.20
CA ALA A 55 21.97 5.41 16.07
C ALA A 55 22.84 6.64 15.74
N THR A 56 22.28 7.62 15.03
CA THR A 56 22.55 9.00 15.43
C THR A 56 21.70 9.23 16.67
N PRO A 57 22.28 9.32 17.86
CA PRO A 57 21.51 9.59 19.07
C PRO A 57 20.85 10.97 18.90
N ASN A 58 19.53 11.04 19.08
CA ASN A 58 18.76 12.28 19.19
C ASN A 58 18.51 13.04 17.88
N GLY A 59 17.86 12.39 16.92
CA GLY A 59 17.23 13.10 15.81
C GLY A 59 15.96 13.86 16.27
N PRO A 60 15.46 14.84 15.49
CA PRO A 60 14.30 15.65 15.87
C PRO A 60 13.04 14.83 16.16
N VAL A 61 12.87 13.68 15.54
CA VAL A 61 11.73 12.77 15.77
C VAL A 61 11.85 12.10 17.14
N GLU A 62 13.05 11.63 17.50
CA GLU A 62 13.32 10.99 18.79
C GLU A 62 13.16 11.98 19.94
N GLU A 63 13.59 13.24 19.78
CA GLU A 63 13.37 14.31 20.77
C GLU A 63 11.88 14.57 20.94
N ALA A 64 11.13 14.75 19.87
CA ALA A 64 9.68 14.95 19.93
C ALA A 64 8.95 13.78 20.61
N VAL A 65 9.37 12.54 20.36
CA VAL A 65 8.80 11.36 21.04
C VAL A 65 9.12 11.36 22.53
N ARG A 66 10.32 11.77 22.94
CA ARG A 66 10.66 11.92 24.37
C ARG A 66 9.79 12.97 25.05
N GLU A 67 9.58 14.12 24.39
CA GLU A 67 8.69 15.18 24.90
C GLU A 67 7.24 14.67 25.06
N ILE A 68 6.73 13.94 24.08
CA ILE A 68 5.40 13.31 24.14
C ILE A 68 5.31 12.36 25.35
N LEU A 69 6.31 11.53 25.60
CA LEU A 69 6.32 10.62 26.75
C LEU A 69 6.29 11.37 28.08
N VAL A 70 7.07 12.45 28.22
CA VAL A 70 7.08 13.31 29.41
C VAL A 70 5.71 13.98 29.60
N GLU A 71 5.11 14.51 28.55
CA GLU A 71 3.78 15.15 28.60
C GLU A 71 2.67 14.18 28.99
N MET A 72 2.81 12.91 28.63
CA MET A 72 1.92 11.81 29.08
C MET A 72 2.12 11.42 30.56
N GLY A 73 3.12 11.98 31.25
CA GLY A 73 3.49 11.64 32.63
C GLY A 73 4.38 10.41 32.77
N GLU A 74 5.03 9.98 31.68
CA GLU A 74 5.93 8.83 31.67
C GLU A 74 7.39 9.25 31.90
N ASP A 75 8.19 8.31 32.45
CA ASP A 75 9.65 8.45 32.51
C ASP A 75 10.26 7.83 31.23
N PRO A 76 10.76 8.65 30.28
CA PRO A 76 11.36 8.16 29.03
C PRO A 76 12.64 7.35 29.24
N ASP A 77 13.27 7.42 30.43
CA ASP A 77 14.51 6.74 30.75
C ASP A 77 14.27 5.39 31.47
N ARG A 78 13.04 5.06 31.83
CA ARG A 78 12.70 3.73 32.34
C ARG A 78 12.97 2.64 31.30
N GLN A 79 13.34 1.46 31.75
CA GLN A 79 13.83 0.34 30.92
C GLN A 79 12.94 0.06 29.70
N GLY A 80 11.64 0.10 29.83
CA GLY A 80 10.71 -0.22 28.73
C GLY A 80 10.60 0.87 27.66
N LEU A 81 10.98 2.14 27.99
CA LEU A 81 10.81 3.30 27.09
C LEU A 81 12.10 3.83 26.49
N ARG A 82 13.28 3.45 26.98
CA ARG A 82 14.58 3.97 26.46
C ARG A 82 14.74 3.84 24.95
N GLY A 83 14.26 2.73 24.35
CA GLY A 83 14.33 2.51 22.90
C GLY A 83 13.08 2.95 22.14
N THR A 84 12.07 3.55 22.80
CA THR A 84 10.81 3.92 22.15
C THR A 84 11.00 5.05 21.14
N PRO A 85 11.78 6.10 21.39
CA PRO A 85 12.01 7.16 20.41
C PRO A 85 12.54 6.65 19.07
N ASP A 86 13.58 5.82 19.08
CA ASP A 86 14.16 5.21 17.87
C ASP A 86 13.16 4.25 17.18
N ARG A 87 12.44 3.42 17.94
CA ARG A 87 11.43 2.53 17.37
C ARG A 87 10.31 3.31 16.66
N VAL A 88 9.85 4.40 17.25
CA VAL A 88 8.80 5.26 16.67
C VAL A 88 9.31 5.96 15.40
N HIS A 89 10.56 6.45 15.42
CA HIS A 89 11.17 7.05 14.23
C HIS A 89 11.20 6.05 13.06
N ARG A 90 11.73 4.83 13.29
CA ARG A 90 11.79 3.79 12.25
C ARG A 90 10.40 3.38 11.77
N MET A 91 9.45 3.23 12.69
CA MET A 91 8.06 2.89 12.36
C MET A 91 7.44 3.96 11.43
N TYR A 92 7.58 5.25 11.72
CA TYR A 92 7.04 6.29 10.85
C TYR A 92 7.75 6.34 9.50
N ALA A 93 9.06 6.14 9.46
CA ALA A 93 9.80 6.06 8.20
C ALA A 93 9.27 4.91 7.31
N GLU A 94 9.03 3.73 7.90
CA GLU A 94 8.42 2.59 7.22
C GLU A 94 6.99 2.88 6.74
N LEU A 95 6.13 3.38 7.63
CA LEU A 95 4.73 3.64 7.32
C LEU A 95 4.51 4.81 6.35
N THR A 96 5.54 5.60 6.07
CA THR A 96 5.50 6.71 5.10
C THR A 96 6.46 6.55 3.91
N ALA A 97 7.04 5.36 3.74
CA ALA A 97 8.00 5.05 2.67
C ALA A 97 7.42 5.29 1.26
N GLY A 98 6.11 5.20 1.09
CA GLY A 98 5.43 5.46 -0.18
C GLY A 98 5.61 6.88 -0.74
N TYR A 99 6.04 7.85 0.06
CA TYR A 99 6.43 9.17 -0.46
C TYR A 99 7.70 9.14 -1.30
N HIS A 100 8.54 8.13 -1.10
CA HIS A 100 9.86 8.00 -1.73
C HIS A 100 9.88 7.01 -2.89
N VAL A 101 8.80 6.25 -3.09
CA VAL A 101 8.67 5.32 -4.22
C VAL A 101 8.48 6.10 -5.52
N ASP A 102 9.30 5.80 -6.54
CA ASP A 102 9.13 6.35 -7.88
C ASP A 102 7.97 5.64 -8.61
N PRO A 103 6.86 6.33 -8.90
CA PRO A 103 5.71 5.73 -9.56
C PRO A 103 6.01 5.22 -10.97
N THR A 104 7.02 5.80 -11.63
CA THR A 104 7.41 5.38 -12.99
C THR A 104 8.13 4.05 -12.96
N ARG A 105 9.07 3.88 -12.02
CA ARG A 105 9.78 2.63 -11.80
C ARG A 105 8.84 1.50 -11.39
N LEU A 106 7.82 1.81 -10.58
CA LEU A 106 6.87 0.82 -10.08
C LEU A 106 6.18 0.04 -11.21
N VAL A 107 5.85 0.68 -12.33
CA VAL A 107 5.13 0.06 -13.46
C VAL A 107 6.02 -0.22 -14.67
N ASN A 108 7.30 0.18 -14.62
CA ASN A 108 8.21 0.03 -15.75
C ASN A 108 8.39 -1.44 -16.16
N GLY A 109 8.32 -1.71 -17.46
CA GLY A 109 8.48 -3.07 -18.02
C GLY A 109 7.31 -4.03 -17.76
N ALA A 110 6.25 -3.62 -17.05
CA ALA A 110 5.13 -4.49 -16.71
C ALA A 110 3.80 -4.07 -17.34
N ILE A 111 3.85 -3.33 -18.44
CA ILE A 111 2.71 -3.03 -19.28
C ILE A 111 2.82 -3.85 -20.56
N PHE A 112 1.79 -4.60 -20.91
CA PHE A 112 1.76 -5.55 -22.02
C PHE A 112 0.64 -5.20 -22.99
N ASP A 113 0.88 -5.38 -24.29
CA ASP A 113 -0.14 -5.22 -25.31
C ASP A 113 -1.05 -6.45 -25.35
N VAL A 114 -2.36 -6.23 -25.55
CA VAL A 114 -3.39 -7.27 -25.59
C VAL A 114 -4.47 -6.93 -26.60
N ASP A 115 -5.17 -7.95 -27.14
CA ASP A 115 -6.24 -7.80 -28.12
C ASP A 115 -7.65 -7.90 -27.49
N TYR A 116 -7.76 -8.09 -26.17
CA TYR A 116 -9.04 -8.21 -25.47
C TYR A 116 -9.38 -6.94 -24.67
N SER A 117 -10.66 -6.78 -24.34
CA SER A 117 -11.22 -5.63 -23.64
C SER A 117 -12.14 -6.00 -22.48
N GLU A 118 -12.03 -7.23 -21.98
CA GLU A 118 -12.82 -7.68 -20.83
C GLU A 118 -12.32 -7.01 -19.55
N MET A 119 -13.24 -6.83 -18.58
CA MET A 119 -12.91 -6.24 -17.29
C MET A 119 -11.90 -7.08 -16.52
N VAL A 120 -10.82 -6.47 -16.07
CA VAL A 120 -9.87 -7.07 -15.12
C VAL A 120 -10.21 -6.57 -13.72
N VAL A 121 -10.36 -7.49 -12.77
CA VAL A 121 -10.66 -7.16 -11.36
C VAL A 121 -9.63 -7.84 -10.45
N VAL A 122 -8.97 -7.05 -9.61
CA VAL A 122 -8.09 -7.53 -8.53
C VAL A 122 -8.68 -7.04 -7.22
N LYS A 123 -9.07 -7.95 -6.34
CA LYS A 123 -9.75 -7.63 -5.09
C LYS A 123 -9.06 -8.27 -3.88
N ASP A 124 -9.56 -7.91 -2.70
CA ASP A 124 -9.02 -8.39 -1.42
C ASP A 124 -7.55 -8.01 -1.22
N ILE A 125 -7.12 -6.87 -1.76
CA ILE A 125 -5.78 -6.34 -1.60
C ILE A 125 -5.68 -5.72 -0.20
N PRO A 126 -4.96 -6.33 0.76
CA PRO A 126 -4.82 -5.76 2.09
C PRO A 126 -3.96 -4.50 2.03
N PHE A 127 -4.27 -3.52 2.87
CA PHE A 127 -3.44 -2.33 3.02
C PHE A 127 -3.48 -1.80 4.45
N TYR A 128 -2.42 -1.06 4.81
CA TYR A 128 -2.28 -0.31 6.05
C TYR A 128 -1.87 1.12 5.72
N SER A 129 -2.51 2.09 6.36
CA SER A 129 -2.23 3.51 6.13
C SER A 129 -2.33 4.31 7.43
N LEU A 130 -1.81 5.52 7.43
CA LEU A 130 -1.91 6.45 8.55
C LEU A 130 -2.90 7.56 8.24
N CYS A 131 -3.89 7.72 9.12
CA CYS A 131 -4.81 8.85 9.07
C CYS A 131 -4.03 10.16 9.31
N GLU A 132 -4.05 11.08 8.36
CA GLU A 132 -3.31 12.35 8.45
C GLU A 132 -3.73 13.24 9.61
N HIS A 133 -4.98 13.10 10.09
CA HIS A 133 -5.51 13.93 11.16
C HIS A 133 -5.01 13.53 12.55
N HIS A 134 -4.67 12.27 12.77
CA HIS A 134 -4.37 11.73 14.10
C HIS A 134 -3.11 10.87 14.16
N LEU A 135 -2.45 10.61 13.03
CA LEU A 135 -1.33 9.66 12.90
C LEU A 135 -1.65 8.25 13.42
N LEU A 136 -2.93 7.91 13.49
CA LEU A 136 -3.41 6.59 13.87
C LEU A 136 -3.70 5.75 12.62
N PRO A 137 -3.50 4.43 12.68
CA PRO A 137 -3.75 3.56 11.54
C PRO A 137 -5.21 3.52 11.11
N PHE A 138 -5.42 3.37 9.81
CA PHE A 138 -6.59 2.76 9.23
C PHE A 138 -6.15 1.67 8.24
N PHE A 139 -6.89 0.59 8.17
CA PHE A 139 -6.51 -0.58 7.41
C PHE A 139 -7.74 -1.32 6.92
N GLY A 140 -7.56 -2.09 5.88
CA GLY A 140 -8.66 -2.83 5.27
C GLY A 140 -8.26 -3.48 3.96
N THR A 141 -9.18 -3.50 3.00
CA THR A 141 -8.98 -4.10 1.69
C THR A 141 -9.34 -3.13 0.57
N ALA A 142 -8.61 -3.23 -0.53
CA ALA A 142 -8.89 -2.53 -1.76
C ALA A 142 -9.29 -3.52 -2.86
N ALA A 143 -10.21 -3.08 -3.72
CA ALA A 143 -10.54 -3.73 -4.97
C ALA A 143 -10.32 -2.74 -6.11
N VAL A 144 -9.61 -3.18 -7.14
CA VAL A 144 -9.22 -2.37 -8.29
C VAL A 144 -9.65 -3.09 -9.56
N ALA A 145 -10.34 -2.36 -10.42
CA ALA A 145 -10.77 -2.88 -11.72
C ALA A 145 -10.41 -1.90 -12.84
N TYR A 146 -10.17 -2.42 -14.03
CA TYR A 146 -10.04 -1.61 -15.23
C TYR A 146 -10.50 -2.40 -16.47
N ILE A 147 -10.87 -1.68 -17.52
CA ILE A 147 -11.21 -2.26 -18.83
C ILE A 147 -10.08 -1.87 -19.78
N PRO A 148 -9.30 -2.85 -20.27
CA PRO A 148 -8.19 -2.60 -21.17
C PRO A 148 -8.60 -1.83 -22.45
N ARG A 149 -7.68 -1.01 -22.94
CA ARG A 149 -7.72 -0.43 -24.27
C ARG A 149 -6.40 -0.79 -24.97
N GLY A 150 -6.27 -2.08 -25.32
CA GLY A 150 -5.06 -2.61 -25.97
C GLY A 150 -3.86 -2.81 -25.04
N ARG A 151 -3.96 -2.47 -23.73
CA ARG A 151 -2.85 -2.64 -22.77
C ARG A 151 -3.35 -3.10 -21.41
N VAL A 152 -2.57 -3.97 -20.77
CA VAL A 152 -2.76 -4.43 -19.39
C VAL A 152 -1.51 -4.22 -18.56
N ILE A 153 -1.68 -4.19 -17.24
CA ILE A 153 -0.58 -4.13 -16.27
C ILE A 153 -0.41 -5.49 -15.59
N GLY A 154 0.83 -5.87 -15.29
CA GLY A 154 1.10 -7.10 -14.54
C GLY A 154 0.36 -7.13 -13.20
N LEU A 155 -0.19 -8.28 -12.84
CA LEU A 155 -1.04 -8.47 -11.66
C LEU A 155 -0.38 -7.95 -10.38
N SER A 156 0.90 -8.26 -10.16
CA SER A 156 1.65 -7.86 -8.96
C SER A 156 1.79 -6.33 -8.81
N LYS A 157 1.66 -5.56 -9.88
CA LYS A 157 1.80 -4.11 -9.86
C LYS A 157 0.60 -3.41 -9.22
N ILE A 158 -0.59 -4.00 -9.30
CA ILE A 158 -1.81 -3.42 -8.74
C ILE A 158 -1.74 -3.33 -7.20
N PRO A 159 -1.44 -4.39 -6.45
CA PRO A 159 -1.22 -4.29 -5.02
C PRO A 159 -0.11 -3.28 -4.63
N ARG A 160 0.97 -3.24 -5.39
CA ARG A 160 2.09 -2.30 -5.15
C ARG A 160 1.70 -0.84 -5.36
N ILE A 161 0.81 -0.55 -6.32
CA ILE A 161 0.25 0.80 -6.50
C ILE A 161 -0.60 1.19 -5.27
N VAL A 162 -1.44 0.28 -4.79
CA VAL A 162 -2.22 0.50 -3.57
C VAL A 162 -1.28 0.77 -2.39
N GLU A 163 -0.26 -0.07 -2.19
CA GLU A 163 0.73 0.05 -1.11
C GLU A 163 1.50 1.38 -1.18
N MET A 164 1.99 1.78 -2.36
CA MET A 164 2.70 3.04 -2.56
C MET A 164 1.88 4.25 -2.11
N TYR A 165 0.59 4.28 -2.38
CA TYR A 165 -0.28 5.36 -1.94
C TYR A 165 -0.75 5.19 -0.51
N ALA A 166 -0.93 3.97 -0.01
CA ALA A 166 -1.31 3.68 1.37
C ALA A 166 -0.19 4.05 2.37
N ARG A 167 1.09 3.83 2.01
CA ARG A 167 2.26 4.19 2.84
C ARG A 167 2.56 5.68 2.82
N ARG A 168 1.55 6.49 3.16
CA ARG A 168 1.60 7.95 3.27
C ARG A 168 0.66 8.41 4.37
N LEU A 169 0.72 9.69 4.72
CA LEU A 169 -0.36 10.31 5.51
C LEU A 169 -1.57 10.52 4.61
N GLN A 170 -2.68 9.86 4.91
CA GLN A 170 -3.82 9.77 4.02
C GLN A 170 -5.17 10.09 4.67
N VAL A 171 -6.12 10.43 3.81
CA VAL A 171 -7.54 10.19 4.01
C VAL A 171 -7.99 9.15 2.99
N GLN A 172 -8.94 8.30 3.37
CA GLN A 172 -9.34 7.16 2.56
C GLN A 172 -9.86 7.57 1.17
N GLU A 173 -10.58 8.67 1.09
CA GLU A 173 -11.12 9.22 -0.16
C GLU A 173 -10.01 9.60 -1.14
N ARG A 174 -8.95 10.25 -0.63
CA ARG A 174 -7.79 10.62 -1.45
C ARG A 174 -7.01 9.39 -1.91
N LEU A 175 -6.79 8.44 -1.02
CA LEU A 175 -6.14 7.16 -1.36
C LEU A 175 -6.89 6.47 -2.52
N THR A 176 -8.22 6.36 -2.41
CA THR A 176 -9.08 5.73 -3.42
C THR A 176 -8.96 6.44 -4.77
N GLN A 177 -9.01 7.78 -4.76
CA GLN A 177 -8.92 8.58 -5.98
C GLN A 177 -7.52 8.48 -6.61
N GLN A 178 -6.45 8.57 -5.82
CA GLN A 178 -5.07 8.50 -6.33
C GLN A 178 -4.76 7.17 -7.02
N VAL A 179 -5.24 6.05 -6.49
CA VAL A 179 -5.09 4.74 -7.14
C VAL A 179 -5.82 4.71 -8.49
N ALA A 180 -7.05 5.24 -8.55
CA ALA A 180 -7.82 5.29 -9.79
C ALA A 180 -7.17 6.19 -10.85
N ASP A 181 -6.75 7.38 -10.46
CA ASP A 181 -6.12 8.35 -11.36
C ASP A 181 -4.79 7.82 -11.91
N PHE A 182 -3.97 7.20 -11.06
CA PHE A 182 -2.71 6.62 -11.48
C PHE A 182 -2.89 5.56 -12.57
N LEU A 183 -3.83 4.63 -12.38
CA LEU A 183 -4.11 3.61 -13.39
C LEU A 183 -4.67 4.20 -14.67
N ASN A 184 -5.55 5.20 -14.54
CA ASN A 184 -6.11 5.90 -15.69
C ASN A 184 -5.03 6.61 -16.53
N GLU A 185 -4.08 7.27 -15.87
CA GLU A 185 -2.97 7.96 -16.54
C GLU A 185 -1.98 6.98 -17.20
N ARG A 186 -1.62 5.88 -16.51
CA ARG A 186 -0.58 4.97 -16.99
C ARG A 186 -1.05 4.01 -18.08
N LEU A 187 -2.28 3.51 -17.98
CA LEU A 187 -2.83 2.53 -18.93
C LEU A 187 -3.69 3.19 -20.01
N ALA A 188 -4.25 4.38 -19.76
CA ALA A 188 -5.30 4.99 -20.58
C ALA A 188 -6.43 4.00 -20.94
N PRO A 189 -6.99 3.27 -19.96
CA PRO A 189 -8.00 2.24 -20.19
C PRO A 189 -9.34 2.86 -20.60
N GLN A 190 -10.32 2.02 -20.96
CA GLN A 190 -11.68 2.49 -21.22
C GLN A 190 -12.38 2.97 -19.94
N GLY A 191 -11.93 2.52 -18.77
CA GLY A 191 -12.41 2.94 -17.47
C GLY A 191 -11.64 2.27 -16.35
N VAL A 192 -11.76 2.86 -15.16
CA VAL A 192 -11.17 2.36 -13.90
C VAL A 192 -12.24 2.39 -12.82
N GLY A 193 -12.26 1.38 -11.95
CA GLY A 193 -13.04 1.31 -10.73
C GLY A 193 -12.16 0.94 -9.55
N VAL A 194 -12.24 1.70 -8.46
CA VAL A 194 -11.55 1.39 -7.21
C VAL A 194 -12.54 1.47 -6.07
N VAL A 195 -12.54 0.47 -5.19
CA VAL A 195 -13.31 0.45 -3.94
C VAL A 195 -12.36 0.12 -2.81
N ILE A 196 -12.44 0.87 -1.72
CA ILE A 196 -11.66 0.64 -0.50
C ILE A 196 -12.62 0.53 0.66
N GLU A 197 -12.46 -0.51 1.48
CA GLU A 197 -13.16 -0.73 2.74
C GLU A 197 -12.15 -0.78 3.88
N ALA A 198 -12.34 0.05 4.91
CA ALA A 198 -11.38 0.13 6.01
C ALA A 198 -11.99 0.41 7.37
N ASN A 199 -11.28 -0.05 8.39
CA ASN A 199 -11.48 0.29 9.78
C ASN A 199 -10.53 1.42 10.18
N HIS A 200 -11.06 2.47 10.80
CA HIS A 200 -10.30 3.64 11.24
C HIS A 200 -10.10 3.62 12.76
N LEU A 201 -8.88 3.32 13.24
CA LEU A 201 -8.62 3.31 14.67
C LEU A 201 -8.84 4.68 15.33
N CYS A 202 -8.65 5.76 14.58
CA CYS A 202 -8.96 7.11 15.08
C CYS A 202 -10.46 7.33 15.42
N ALA A 203 -11.36 6.53 14.89
CA ALA A 203 -12.78 6.56 15.17
C ALA A 203 -13.23 5.41 16.09
N VAL A 204 -12.58 4.24 15.98
CA VAL A 204 -12.95 3.02 16.71
C VAL A 204 -12.51 3.06 18.17
N MET A 205 -11.22 3.34 18.44
CA MET A 205 -10.65 3.28 19.79
C MET A 205 -10.82 4.55 20.61
N ARG A 206 -11.07 5.67 19.97
CA ARG A 206 -11.30 7.00 20.57
C ARG A 206 -12.30 7.78 19.71
N GLY A 207 -12.62 9.01 20.08
CA GLY A 207 -13.62 9.84 19.37
C GLY A 207 -15.01 9.24 19.50
N ILE A 208 -15.61 8.83 18.40
CA ILE A 208 -16.99 8.29 18.38
C ILE A 208 -17.13 6.90 18.99
N ARG A 209 -16.04 6.15 19.14
CA ARG A 209 -15.99 4.82 19.80
C ARG A 209 -17.03 3.83 19.26
N LYS A 210 -17.06 3.63 17.95
CA LYS A 210 -18.00 2.69 17.30
C LYS A 210 -17.22 1.51 16.70
N PRO A 211 -16.95 0.45 17.46
CA PRO A 211 -16.35 -0.79 16.94
C PRO A 211 -17.23 -1.38 15.82
N GLY A 212 -16.59 -1.96 14.82
CA GLY A 212 -17.30 -2.57 13.70
C GLY A 212 -17.76 -1.60 12.61
N THR A 213 -17.56 -0.28 12.79
CA THR A 213 -17.81 0.68 11.71
C THR A 213 -16.77 0.51 10.61
N ILE A 214 -17.22 0.19 9.39
CA ILE A 214 -16.40 0.11 8.18
C ILE A 214 -16.74 1.31 7.29
N MET A 215 -15.72 2.02 6.85
CA MET A 215 -15.87 3.07 5.86
C MET A 215 -15.60 2.50 4.47
N THR A 216 -16.54 2.71 3.55
CA THR A 216 -16.38 2.33 2.13
C THR A 216 -16.26 3.59 1.29
N THR A 217 -15.23 3.65 0.44
CA THR A 217 -15.04 4.71 -0.55
C THR A 217 -14.90 4.12 -1.94
N SER A 218 -15.36 4.84 -2.96
CA SER A 218 -15.25 4.41 -4.34
C SER A 218 -14.82 5.53 -5.26
N ALA A 219 -14.00 5.21 -6.28
CA ALA A 219 -13.67 6.07 -7.39
C ALA A 219 -13.94 5.32 -8.70
N VAL A 220 -14.69 5.92 -9.60
CA VAL A 220 -15.05 5.34 -10.90
C VAL A 220 -14.80 6.33 -12.03
N LEU A 221 -14.08 5.88 -13.06
CA LEU A 221 -13.67 6.68 -14.21
C LEU A 221 -14.10 6.00 -15.53
N GLY A 222 -14.22 6.76 -16.60
CA GLY A 222 -14.56 6.25 -17.92
C GLY A 222 -15.87 5.45 -17.95
N LEU A 223 -15.84 4.23 -18.49
CA LEU A 223 -17.03 3.40 -18.64
C LEU A 223 -17.69 3.00 -17.31
N PHE A 224 -16.93 2.86 -16.23
CA PHE A 224 -17.49 2.61 -14.88
C PHE A 224 -18.35 3.79 -14.40
N ARG A 225 -18.08 5.01 -14.87
CA ARG A 225 -18.84 6.20 -14.53
C ARG A 225 -20.04 6.40 -15.44
N THR A 226 -19.90 6.11 -16.73
CA THR A 226 -20.87 6.47 -17.76
C THR A 226 -21.84 5.34 -18.14
N ARG A 227 -21.55 4.08 -17.77
CA ARG A 227 -22.38 2.90 -18.10
C ARG A 227 -22.80 2.15 -16.83
N ASP A 228 -24.09 2.17 -16.54
CA ASP A 228 -24.65 1.51 -15.34
C ASP A 228 -24.39 0.00 -15.33
N ARG A 229 -24.45 -0.68 -16.50
CA ARG A 229 -24.15 -2.11 -16.60
C ARG A 229 -22.72 -2.43 -16.20
N THR A 230 -21.75 -1.67 -16.67
CA THR A 230 -20.33 -1.84 -16.32
C THR A 230 -20.10 -1.63 -14.82
N ARG A 231 -20.74 -0.60 -14.27
CA ARG A 231 -20.72 -0.34 -12.83
C ARG A 231 -21.33 -1.49 -12.03
N ALA A 232 -22.51 -1.97 -12.42
CA ALA A 232 -23.20 -3.06 -11.76
C ALA A 232 -22.40 -4.38 -11.81
N GLU A 233 -21.77 -4.69 -12.95
CA GLU A 233 -20.89 -5.84 -13.11
C GLU A 233 -19.70 -5.77 -12.15
N PHE A 234 -19.03 -4.63 -12.05
CA PHE A 234 -17.92 -4.41 -11.11
C PHE A 234 -18.37 -4.70 -9.67
N PHE A 235 -19.44 -4.08 -9.20
CA PHE A 235 -19.93 -4.30 -7.85
C PHE A 235 -20.37 -5.74 -7.60
N SER A 236 -20.93 -6.43 -8.59
CA SER A 236 -21.28 -7.85 -8.47
C SER A 236 -20.06 -8.76 -8.26
N HIS A 237 -18.89 -8.39 -8.81
CA HIS A 237 -17.65 -9.10 -8.53
C HIS A 237 -17.17 -8.91 -7.09
N LEU A 238 -17.46 -7.77 -6.46
CA LEU A 238 -17.09 -7.49 -5.07
C LEU A 238 -17.99 -8.26 -4.08
N GLU A 239 -19.27 -8.44 -4.39
CA GLU A 239 -20.24 -9.15 -3.55
C GLU A 239 -20.01 -10.67 -3.50
N ARG A 240 -19.29 -11.26 -4.47
CA ARG A 240 -18.99 -12.68 -4.47
C ARG A 240 -18.04 -13.03 -3.34
N ARG A 241 -18.59 -13.66 -2.28
CA ARG A 241 -17.81 -14.23 -1.17
C ARG A 241 -16.81 -15.28 -1.67
N ARG A 242 -15.71 -15.44 -0.96
CA ARG A 242 -14.79 -16.55 -1.21
C ARG A 242 -15.51 -17.87 -0.93
N PRO A 243 -15.24 -18.94 -1.70
CA PRO A 243 -15.66 -20.27 -1.32
C PRO A 243 -15.02 -20.60 0.05
N GLY A 244 -15.85 -20.64 1.14
CA GLY A 244 -15.39 -21.00 2.47
C GLY A 244 -15.68 -19.97 3.60
N ASP A 245 -16.30 -18.81 3.30
CA ASP A 245 -16.81 -17.87 4.32
C ASP A 245 -18.25 -18.25 4.72
#